data_14abfc944f48dbd904b382edb166ee7a
#
_entry.id   14abfc944f48dbd904b382edb166ee7a
#
_cell.length_a   1.000
_cell.length_b   1.000
_cell.length_c   1.000
_cell.angle_alpha   90.00
_cell.angle_beta   90.00
_cell.angle_gamma   90.00
#
_symmetry.space_group_name_H-M   'P 1'
#
loop_
_entity.id
_entity.type
_entity.pdbx_description
1 polymer ?
#
loop_
_entity_poly.entity_id
_entity_poly.type
_entity_poly.pdbx_seq_one_letter_code
_entity_poly.pdbx_strand_id
1 'polypeptide(L)'
;MKFNKLTRSAVVLSVAAVLAVPTYAVSSANAAASASTWTSAKQAGGIAKMAAACKKEGQLNIIATPVDWANYGEIINNFKKKYKVKIDSNIPDGSSQDEIDQANALKGTKRSPDVFDMGTTVGYKYIDTHYAPYKVTNWAKIPANLKDPQGRLTPNYTGVLTIGYDGALGTITKLDDLLDPKFKGVVALNGDPTKASAGLNGLFMTSLATGGTLDDISKGVEWFKKLKAAGNFINVDPNTATIDSGQTRVVFDWTYNHKSHQDRFKAAGKTWKTFTPKGAEVGSWYNAGVSPWAPHPACARLWMEFIYSPEGSNSWAKGGASPVIWPMMIKDKTASKDAIAVIGSGTGVARVASAAQLAAANTYLVANWAAAVGTR
;
A
#
# COMPACT_ATOMS: atom_id res chain seq x y z
N MET A 1 5.32 -0.57 101.75
CA MET A 1 4.97 -1.41 100.61
C MET A 1 5.34 -0.65 99.35
N LYS A 2 6.36 -1.11 98.66
CA LYS A 2 6.96 -0.42 97.51
C LYS A 2 6.45 -1.07 96.21
N PHE A 3 5.88 -0.29 95.35
CA PHE A 3 5.49 -0.72 93.97
C PHE A 3 6.65 -0.46 93.04
N ASN A 4 7.14 -1.51 92.37
CA ASN A 4 8.11 -1.41 91.28
C ASN A 4 7.37 -1.24 89.95
N LYS A 5 7.77 -0.20 89.23
CA LYS A 5 7.34 0.04 87.84
C LYS A 5 8.23 -0.75 86.84
N LEU A 6 7.66 -1.62 86.04
CA LEU A 6 8.32 -2.25 84.95
C LEU A 6 7.98 -1.45 83.66
N THR A 7 9.04 -0.85 83.11
CA THR A 7 9.02 -0.20 81.81
C THR A 7 9.08 -1.26 80.67
N ARG A 8 8.08 -1.31 79.80
CA ARG A 8 8.13 -2.11 78.56
C ARG A 8 8.60 -1.21 77.45
N SER A 9 9.81 -1.50 76.93
CA SER A 9 10.29 -0.91 75.63
C SER A 9 9.67 -1.64 74.47
N ALA A 10 8.88 -0.94 73.62
CA ALA A 10 8.40 -1.45 72.37
C ALA A 10 9.45 -1.17 71.28
N VAL A 11 10.01 -2.25 70.72
CA VAL A 11 10.84 -2.18 69.51
C VAL A 11 9.92 -2.14 68.30
N VAL A 12 9.94 -1.00 67.63
CA VAL A 12 9.25 -0.85 66.31
C VAL A 12 10.22 -1.31 65.22
N LEU A 13 9.99 -2.52 64.66
CA LEU A 13 10.66 -2.95 63.45
C LEU A 13 9.98 -2.28 62.24
N SER A 14 10.62 -1.31 61.63
CA SER A 14 10.24 -0.71 60.37
C SER A 14 10.70 -1.65 59.23
N VAL A 15 9.77 -2.43 58.67
CA VAL A 15 10.01 -3.18 57.42
C VAL A 15 9.85 -2.19 56.26
N ALA A 16 10.95 -1.71 55.71
CA ALA A 16 10.97 -0.98 54.44
C ALA A 16 10.80 -1.98 53.29
N ALA A 17 9.57 -2.13 52.83
CA ALA A 17 9.29 -2.85 51.58
C ALA A 17 9.78 -1.99 50.40
N VAL A 18 10.97 -2.31 49.88
CA VAL A 18 11.44 -1.75 48.60
C VAL A 18 10.63 -2.37 47.50
N LEU A 19 9.61 -1.64 47.03
CA LEU A 19 8.93 -1.95 45.79
C LEU A 19 9.89 -1.68 44.62
N ALA A 20 10.61 -2.71 44.18
CA ALA A 20 11.37 -2.67 42.94
C ALA A 20 10.35 -2.62 41.78
N VAL A 21 9.94 -1.41 41.36
CA VAL A 21 9.22 -1.19 40.12
C VAL A 21 10.18 -1.51 38.98
N PRO A 22 9.84 -2.44 38.05
CA PRO A 22 10.76 -2.78 36.97
C PRO A 22 10.96 -1.56 36.05
N THR A 23 12.12 -0.92 36.14
CA THR A 23 12.54 0.24 35.35
C THR A 23 12.49 0.03 33.84
N TYR A 24 12.38 -1.21 33.41
CA TYR A 24 12.28 -1.58 31.99
C TYR A 24 10.94 -1.17 31.30
N ALA A 25 9.82 -1.14 32.02
CA ALA A 25 8.52 -0.76 31.45
C ALA A 25 8.41 0.76 31.25
N VAL A 26 9.03 1.57 32.14
CA VAL A 26 9.00 3.02 32.05
C VAL A 26 9.88 3.51 30.90
N SER A 27 11.05 2.89 30.65
CA SER A 27 11.95 3.29 29.58
C SER A 27 11.41 2.95 28.19
N SER A 28 10.67 1.84 28.02
CA SER A 28 10.05 1.47 26.75
C SER A 28 8.83 2.33 26.42
N ALA A 29 8.00 2.68 27.40
CA ALA A 29 6.86 3.57 27.21
C ALA A 29 7.33 5.01 26.83
N ASN A 30 8.36 5.53 27.48
CA ASN A 30 8.93 6.84 27.16
C ASN A 30 9.59 6.85 25.77
N ALA A 31 10.28 5.78 25.37
CA ALA A 31 10.88 5.67 24.03
C ALA A 31 9.80 5.61 22.95
N ALA A 32 8.70 4.89 23.16
CA ALA A 32 7.58 4.81 22.24
C ALA A 32 6.86 6.17 22.11
N ALA A 33 6.58 6.84 23.22
CA ALA A 33 5.97 8.18 23.22
C ALA A 33 6.84 9.21 22.49
N SER A 34 8.15 9.18 22.70
CA SER A 34 9.11 10.02 21.97
C SER A 34 9.08 9.73 20.45
N ALA A 35 9.03 8.46 20.05
CA ALA A 35 9.03 8.08 18.65
C ALA A 35 7.76 8.51 17.91
N SER A 36 6.62 8.60 18.59
CA SER A 36 5.36 9.08 18.00
C SER A 36 5.41 10.52 17.51
N THR A 37 6.32 11.33 18.07
CA THR A 37 6.48 12.75 17.70
C THR A 37 7.55 13.01 16.63
N TRP A 38 8.30 11.99 16.22
CA TRP A 38 9.34 12.18 15.18
C TRP A 38 8.71 12.51 13.82
N THR A 39 9.14 13.59 13.22
CA THR A 39 8.73 14.04 11.90
C THR A 39 9.79 13.84 10.81
N SER A 40 10.97 13.34 11.18
CA SER A 40 12.07 12.99 10.28
C SER A 40 13.12 12.12 10.98
N ALA A 41 13.95 11.43 10.20
CA ALA A 41 15.09 10.67 10.72
C ALA A 41 16.08 11.57 11.49
N LYS A 42 16.27 12.83 11.03
CA LYS A 42 17.15 13.79 11.73
C LYS A 42 16.65 14.07 13.15
N GLN A 43 15.35 14.31 13.33
CA GLN A 43 14.76 14.54 14.64
C GLN A 43 14.85 13.30 15.55
N ALA A 44 14.73 12.11 14.99
CA ALA A 44 14.93 10.85 15.70
C ALA A 44 16.39 10.60 16.13
N GLY A 45 17.34 11.41 15.65
CA GLY A 45 18.77 11.25 15.88
C GLY A 45 19.44 10.25 14.94
N GLY A 46 18.83 9.98 13.77
CA GLY A 46 19.34 9.15 12.68
C GLY A 46 18.80 7.73 12.65
N ILE A 47 19.00 7.07 11.52
CA ILE A 47 18.48 5.72 11.23
C ILE A 47 18.93 4.68 12.27
N ALA A 48 20.17 4.77 12.78
CA ALA A 48 20.65 3.83 13.78
C ALA A 48 19.85 3.91 15.11
N LYS A 49 19.48 5.12 15.55
CA LYS A 49 18.64 5.30 16.75
C LYS A 49 17.21 4.83 16.48
N MET A 50 16.67 5.10 15.30
CA MET A 50 15.36 4.58 14.90
C MET A 50 15.35 3.05 14.90
N ALA A 51 16.38 2.41 14.35
CA ALA A 51 16.50 0.95 14.33
C ALA A 51 16.60 0.35 15.74
N ALA A 52 17.36 1.00 16.64
CA ALA A 52 17.46 0.58 18.03
C ALA A 52 16.11 0.72 18.78
N ALA A 53 15.35 1.77 18.52
CA ALA A 53 14.02 1.97 19.10
C ALA A 53 13.01 0.96 18.52
N CYS A 54 12.97 0.76 17.21
CA CYS A 54 12.14 -0.25 16.56
C CYS A 54 12.44 -1.66 17.07
N LYS A 55 13.72 -2.01 17.28
CA LYS A 55 14.09 -3.30 17.84
C LYS A 55 13.52 -3.50 19.26
N LYS A 56 13.39 -2.44 20.06
CA LYS A 56 12.75 -2.49 21.39
C LYS A 56 11.23 -2.67 21.27
N GLU A 57 10.59 -2.05 20.30
CA GLU A 57 9.16 -2.26 19.97
C GLU A 57 8.92 -3.69 19.49
N GLY A 58 9.85 -4.27 18.73
CA GLY A 58 9.90 -5.68 18.34
C GLY A 58 8.96 -6.08 17.23
N GLN A 59 8.03 -5.21 16.81
CA GLN A 59 6.99 -5.51 15.81
C GLN A 59 6.67 -4.30 14.94
N LEU A 60 6.18 -4.57 13.74
CA LEU A 60 5.54 -3.62 12.83
C LEU A 60 4.24 -4.23 12.31
N ASN A 61 3.14 -3.48 12.37
CA ASN A 61 1.85 -3.85 11.78
C ASN A 61 1.69 -3.12 10.46
N ILE A 62 1.75 -3.87 9.36
CA ILE A 62 1.43 -3.38 8.02
C ILE A 62 0.00 -3.77 7.65
N ILE A 63 -0.57 -3.11 6.64
CA ILE A 63 -1.94 -3.38 6.19
C ILE A 63 -2.00 -3.34 4.67
N ALA A 64 -2.87 -4.16 4.07
CA ALA A 64 -3.15 -4.22 2.64
C ALA A 64 -1.90 -4.29 1.74
N THR A 65 -0.92 -5.10 2.15
CA THR A 65 0.35 -5.29 1.43
C THR A 65 0.57 -6.77 1.14
N PRO A 66 -0.16 -7.34 0.15
CA PRO A 66 -0.01 -8.75 -0.21
C PRO A 66 1.39 -9.00 -0.78
N VAL A 67 1.92 -10.19 -0.52
CA VAL A 67 3.32 -10.53 -0.84
C VAL A 67 3.63 -10.51 -2.34
N ASP A 68 2.64 -10.72 -3.18
CA ASP A 68 2.72 -10.73 -4.65
C ASP A 68 2.36 -9.37 -5.30
N TRP A 69 1.90 -8.42 -4.52
CA TRP A 69 1.64 -7.05 -4.98
C TRP A 69 2.94 -6.24 -4.99
N ALA A 70 3.33 -5.69 -6.14
CA ALA A 70 4.51 -4.81 -6.28
C ALA A 70 5.78 -5.34 -5.57
N ASN A 71 5.92 -6.68 -5.45
CA ASN A 71 7.03 -7.35 -4.78
C ASN A 71 7.16 -7.06 -3.27
N TYR A 72 6.03 -6.78 -2.58
CA TYR A 72 6.06 -6.57 -1.13
C TYR A 72 6.66 -7.75 -0.34
N GLY A 73 6.56 -8.96 -0.86
CA GLY A 73 7.19 -10.15 -0.25
C GLY A 73 8.70 -9.97 -0.05
N GLU A 74 9.43 -9.48 -1.03
CA GLU A 74 10.85 -9.18 -0.92
C GLU A 74 11.11 -8.01 0.04
N ILE A 75 10.32 -6.93 -0.05
CA ILE A 75 10.44 -5.74 0.80
C ILE A 75 10.27 -6.12 2.27
N ILE A 76 9.20 -6.86 2.61
CA ILE A 76 8.91 -7.36 3.95
C ILE A 76 10.04 -8.24 4.47
N ASN A 77 10.52 -9.19 3.65
CA ASN A 77 11.59 -10.11 4.04
C ASN A 77 12.91 -9.38 4.27
N ASN A 78 13.25 -8.41 3.42
CA ASN A 78 14.47 -7.61 3.57
C ASN A 78 14.41 -6.75 4.83
N PHE A 79 13.28 -6.11 5.13
CA PHE A 79 13.08 -5.36 6.37
C PHE A 79 13.20 -6.25 7.61
N LYS A 80 12.51 -7.40 7.63
CA LYS A 80 12.62 -8.38 8.73
C LYS A 80 14.04 -8.86 8.94
N LYS A 81 14.74 -9.19 7.86
CA LYS A 81 16.14 -9.66 7.91
C LYS A 81 17.07 -8.59 8.45
N LYS A 82 16.91 -7.34 8.00
CA LYS A 82 17.77 -6.20 8.38
C LYS A 82 17.59 -5.76 9.83
N TYR A 83 16.36 -5.61 10.27
CA TYR A 83 16.06 -4.99 11.56
C TYR A 83 15.67 -5.99 12.66
N LYS A 84 15.50 -7.28 12.32
CA LYS A 84 15.20 -8.36 13.28
C LYS A 84 13.93 -8.10 14.10
N VAL A 85 12.87 -7.64 13.44
CA VAL A 85 11.55 -7.39 14.03
C VAL A 85 10.49 -8.28 13.40
N LYS A 86 9.40 -8.52 14.12
CA LYS A 86 8.22 -9.19 13.57
C LYS A 86 7.45 -8.23 12.67
N ILE A 87 6.81 -8.77 11.64
CA ILE A 87 5.82 -8.04 10.85
C ILE A 87 4.51 -8.80 10.96
N ASP A 88 3.46 -8.08 11.35
CA ASP A 88 2.08 -8.52 11.29
C ASP A 88 1.40 -7.84 10.09
N SER A 89 0.78 -8.64 9.21
CA SER A 89 0.12 -8.16 8.00
C SER A 89 -1.39 -8.31 8.17
N ASN A 90 -2.08 -7.18 8.30
CA ASN A 90 -3.52 -7.12 8.43
C ASN A 90 -4.18 -7.06 7.04
N ILE A 91 -5.26 -7.83 6.84
CA ILE A 91 -6.08 -7.83 5.60
C ILE A 91 -5.24 -7.61 4.33
N PRO A 92 -4.28 -8.50 4.00
CA PRO A 92 -3.33 -8.24 2.91
C PRO A 92 -4.02 -7.90 1.58
N ASP A 93 -5.15 -8.50 1.26
CA ASP A 93 -5.92 -8.26 0.03
C ASP A 93 -6.97 -7.13 0.17
N GLY A 94 -6.91 -6.34 1.24
CA GLY A 94 -7.84 -5.23 1.48
C GLY A 94 -7.67 -4.07 0.48
N SER A 95 -8.77 -3.41 0.15
CA SER A 95 -8.75 -2.15 -0.60
C SER A 95 -8.28 -0.98 0.28
N SER A 96 -7.94 0.15 -0.33
CA SER A 96 -7.59 1.36 0.41
C SER A 96 -8.72 1.85 1.35
N GLN A 97 -9.98 1.59 1.02
CA GLN A 97 -11.08 1.90 1.94
C GLN A 97 -11.11 0.92 3.12
N ASP A 98 -10.84 -0.37 2.87
CA ASP A 98 -10.78 -1.37 3.94
C ASP A 98 -9.63 -1.08 4.93
N GLU A 99 -8.52 -0.49 4.47
CA GLU A 99 -7.43 -0.02 5.35
C GLU A 99 -7.94 1.03 6.35
N ILE A 100 -8.71 2.01 5.89
CA ILE A 100 -9.30 3.05 6.73
C ILE A 100 -10.30 2.44 7.72
N ASP A 101 -11.18 1.57 7.24
CA ASP A 101 -12.22 0.95 8.07
C ASP A 101 -11.59 0.07 9.15
N GLN A 102 -10.56 -0.71 8.79
CA GLN A 102 -9.82 -1.54 9.74
C GLN A 102 -9.01 -0.70 10.74
N ALA A 103 -8.39 0.40 10.29
CA ALA A 103 -7.68 1.32 11.19
C ALA A 103 -8.63 1.95 12.22
N ASN A 104 -9.83 2.34 11.80
CA ASN A 104 -10.86 2.85 12.71
C ASN A 104 -11.33 1.79 13.71
N ALA A 105 -11.57 0.56 13.25
CA ALA A 105 -12.01 -0.55 14.10
C ALA A 105 -10.95 -0.97 15.14
N LEU A 106 -9.66 -0.87 14.79
CA LEU A 106 -8.55 -1.29 15.65
C LEU A 106 -7.88 -0.12 16.40
N LYS A 107 -8.38 1.11 16.25
CA LYS A 107 -7.81 2.30 16.87
C LYS A 107 -7.57 2.11 18.37
N GLY A 108 -6.36 2.45 18.82
CA GLY A 108 -5.95 2.36 20.24
C GLY A 108 -5.64 0.93 20.72
N THR A 109 -5.69 -0.07 19.86
CA THR A 109 -5.29 -1.45 20.18
C THR A 109 -3.86 -1.73 19.72
N LYS A 110 -3.24 -2.80 20.26
CA LYS A 110 -1.93 -3.28 19.79
C LYS A 110 -1.94 -3.81 18.34
N ARG A 111 -3.12 -4.02 17.77
CA ARG A 111 -3.33 -4.50 16.39
C ARG A 111 -3.60 -3.38 15.40
N SER A 112 -3.67 -2.12 15.87
CA SER A 112 -3.81 -0.97 14.98
C SER A 112 -2.69 -0.96 13.92
N PRO A 113 -2.97 -0.62 12.67
CA PRO A 113 -1.92 -0.46 11.66
C PRO A 113 -0.90 0.61 12.09
N ASP A 114 0.37 0.34 11.86
CA ASP A 114 1.45 1.30 12.06
C ASP A 114 1.64 2.19 10.82
N VAL A 115 1.43 1.62 9.63
CA VAL A 115 1.63 2.27 8.33
C VAL A 115 0.53 1.85 7.36
N PHE A 116 0.32 2.67 6.35
CA PHE A 116 -0.64 2.49 5.26
C PHE A 116 0.05 2.45 3.90
N ASP A 117 -0.58 1.79 2.92
CA ASP A 117 -0.20 1.79 1.50
C ASP A 117 -1.39 2.15 0.61
N MET A 118 -1.66 3.44 0.48
CA MET A 118 -2.93 4.00 0.03
C MET A 118 -2.94 4.40 -1.43
N GLY A 119 -3.96 3.99 -2.16
CA GLY A 119 -4.30 4.64 -3.42
C GLY A 119 -4.63 6.14 -3.22
N THR A 120 -4.20 6.98 -4.16
CA THR A 120 -4.26 8.45 -4.03
C THR A 120 -5.65 8.95 -3.66
N THR A 121 -6.70 8.46 -4.31
CA THR A 121 -8.08 8.96 -4.12
C THR A 121 -8.56 8.77 -2.68
N VAL A 122 -8.43 7.56 -2.15
CA VAL A 122 -8.86 7.27 -0.77
C VAL A 122 -7.90 7.92 0.22
N GLY A 123 -6.58 7.81 0.00
CA GLY A 123 -5.59 8.38 0.90
C GLY A 123 -5.81 9.86 1.19
N TYR A 124 -5.99 10.67 0.14
CA TYR A 124 -6.19 12.12 0.30
C TYR A 124 -7.55 12.51 0.92
N LYS A 125 -8.58 11.68 0.77
CA LYS A 125 -9.87 11.88 1.46
C LYS A 125 -9.73 11.89 3.00
N TYR A 126 -8.77 11.12 3.52
CA TYR A 126 -8.54 10.98 4.97
C TYR A 126 -7.25 11.65 5.45
N ILE A 127 -6.67 12.55 4.64
CA ILE A 127 -5.34 13.12 4.89
C ILE A 127 -5.23 13.87 6.22
N ASP A 128 -6.28 14.51 6.66
CA ASP A 128 -6.28 15.32 7.89
C ASP A 128 -6.49 14.50 9.17
N THR A 129 -6.84 13.23 9.07
CA THR A 129 -7.28 12.43 10.21
C THR A 129 -6.50 11.16 10.44
N HIS A 130 -5.93 10.54 9.39
CA HIS A 130 -5.38 9.18 9.48
C HIS A 130 -3.85 9.11 9.34
N TYR A 131 -3.15 10.24 9.11
CA TYR A 131 -1.72 10.21 8.86
C TYR A 131 -0.95 11.21 9.73
N ALA A 132 0.08 10.71 10.41
CA ALA A 132 1.04 11.53 11.14
C ALA A 132 2.07 12.12 10.17
N PRO A 133 2.48 13.38 10.34
CA PRO A 133 3.52 13.99 9.52
C PRO A 133 4.86 13.25 9.68
N TYR A 134 5.44 12.82 8.54
CA TYR A 134 6.79 12.25 8.51
C TYR A 134 7.46 12.50 7.16
N LYS A 135 8.57 13.21 7.15
CA LYS A 135 9.37 13.49 5.94
C LYS A 135 10.58 12.57 5.91
N VAL A 136 10.60 11.63 4.95
CA VAL A 136 11.69 10.68 4.76
C VAL A 136 13.01 11.38 4.36
N THR A 137 14.14 10.74 4.55
CA THR A 137 15.46 11.29 4.23
C THR A 137 15.54 11.78 2.77
N ASN A 138 14.93 11.08 1.84
CA ASN A 138 14.90 11.45 0.41
C ASN A 138 13.77 12.43 0.03
N TRP A 139 13.08 13.03 1.00
CA TRP A 139 11.94 13.92 0.79
C TRP A 139 12.18 15.03 -0.25
N ALA A 140 13.35 15.66 -0.24
CA ALA A 140 13.70 16.73 -1.18
C ALA A 140 13.81 16.24 -2.63
N LYS A 141 13.97 14.94 -2.85
CA LYS A 141 14.10 14.30 -4.18
C LYS A 141 12.75 13.93 -4.79
N ILE A 142 11.69 13.91 -4.00
CA ILE A 142 10.33 13.65 -4.47
C ILE A 142 9.77 14.93 -5.09
N PRO A 143 9.18 14.88 -6.30
CA PRO A 143 8.59 16.05 -6.95
C PRO A 143 7.54 16.75 -6.07
N ALA A 144 7.58 18.08 -6.02
CA ALA A 144 6.73 18.88 -5.12
C ALA A 144 5.23 18.72 -5.42
N ASN A 145 4.87 18.56 -6.69
CA ASN A 145 3.50 18.39 -7.15
C ASN A 145 2.91 17.00 -6.84
N LEU A 146 3.71 16.05 -6.36
CA LEU A 146 3.26 14.70 -6.03
C LEU A 146 3.07 14.46 -4.53
N LYS A 147 3.61 15.32 -3.66
CA LYS A 147 3.68 15.08 -2.22
C LYS A 147 2.89 16.09 -1.39
N ASP A 148 2.30 15.64 -0.30
CA ASP A 148 1.71 16.52 0.71
C ASP A 148 2.81 17.34 1.41
N PRO A 149 2.75 18.71 1.42
CA PRO A 149 3.80 19.54 2.00
C PRO A 149 4.10 19.25 3.48
N GLN A 150 3.11 18.72 4.22
CA GLN A 150 3.25 18.36 5.63
C GLN A 150 3.90 16.99 5.83
N GLY A 151 3.97 16.15 4.78
CA GLY A 151 4.54 14.79 4.85
C GLY A 151 3.61 13.77 5.48
N ARG A 152 2.30 13.97 5.42
CA ARG A 152 1.30 13.02 5.96
C ARG A 152 1.13 11.82 5.03
N LEU A 153 1.09 12.06 3.71
CA LEU A 153 1.16 11.05 2.68
C LEU A 153 2.33 11.32 1.75
N THR A 154 3.08 10.28 1.43
CA THR A 154 4.24 10.34 0.56
C THR A 154 4.07 9.34 -0.58
N PRO A 155 4.11 9.76 -1.86
CA PRO A 155 4.03 8.83 -2.98
C PRO A 155 5.21 7.86 -2.92
N ASN A 156 4.96 6.57 -3.13
CA ASN A 156 5.98 5.54 -3.00
C ASN A 156 6.32 4.88 -4.36
N TYR A 157 5.34 4.33 -5.07
CA TYR A 157 5.53 3.71 -6.38
C TYR A 157 4.34 3.94 -7.29
N THR A 158 4.56 3.71 -8.59
CA THR A 158 3.55 3.79 -9.64
C THR A 158 3.69 2.65 -10.63
N GLY A 159 2.62 2.39 -11.38
CA GLY A 159 2.56 1.51 -12.52
C GLY A 159 1.61 2.06 -13.57
N VAL A 160 1.50 1.37 -14.69
CA VAL A 160 0.50 1.62 -15.72
C VAL A 160 -0.62 0.61 -15.56
N LEU A 161 -1.86 1.06 -15.64
CA LEU A 161 -2.97 0.14 -15.70
C LEU A 161 -3.02 -0.55 -17.05
N THR A 162 -3.22 -1.86 -17.05
CA THR A 162 -3.26 -2.67 -18.26
C THR A 162 -4.22 -3.85 -18.07
N ILE A 163 -4.50 -4.57 -19.13
CA ILE A 163 -5.32 -5.78 -19.13
C ILE A 163 -4.37 -6.97 -19.20
N GLY A 164 -4.32 -7.78 -18.15
CA GLY A 164 -3.60 -9.05 -18.16
C GLY A 164 -4.55 -10.20 -18.43
N TYR A 165 -4.08 -11.25 -19.10
CA TYR A 165 -4.93 -12.38 -19.43
C TYR A 165 -4.18 -13.68 -19.67
N ASP A 166 -4.85 -14.79 -19.40
CA ASP A 166 -4.38 -16.13 -19.73
C ASP A 166 -4.18 -16.27 -21.24
N GLY A 167 -2.94 -16.56 -21.66
CA GLY A 167 -2.58 -16.70 -23.07
C GLY A 167 -3.33 -17.79 -23.83
N ALA A 168 -3.91 -18.77 -23.14
CA ALA A 168 -4.75 -19.79 -23.73
C ALA A 168 -6.08 -19.22 -24.32
N LEU A 169 -6.49 -18.01 -23.94
CA LEU A 169 -7.63 -17.30 -24.53
C LEU A 169 -7.34 -16.69 -25.92
N GLY A 170 -6.10 -16.82 -26.41
CA GLY A 170 -5.67 -16.30 -27.70
C GLY A 170 -5.01 -14.93 -27.60
N THR A 171 -5.33 -14.03 -28.53
CA THR A 171 -4.76 -12.67 -28.57
C THR A 171 -5.88 -11.63 -28.47
N ILE A 172 -5.66 -10.64 -27.62
CA ILE A 172 -6.49 -9.43 -27.48
C ILE A 172 -5.74 -8.30 -28.19
N THR A 173 -6.40 -7.62 -29.12
CA THR A 173 -5.83 -6.55 -29.96
C THR A 173 -6.51 -5.20 -29.74
N LYS A 174 -7.75 -5.23 -29.27
CA LYS A 174 -8.58 -4.04 -28.95
C LYS A 174 -9.48 -4.35 -27.76
N LEU A 175 -9.94 -3.31 -27.10
CA LEU A 175 -10.77 -3.42 -25.89
C LEU A 175 -12.07 -4.23 -26.16
N ASP A 176 -12.70 -3.99 -27.31
CA ASP A 176 -13.97 -4.63 -27.67
C ASP A 176 -13.85 -6.14 -27.97
N ASP A 177 -12.63 -6.67 -28.15
CA ASP A 177 -12.43 -8.12 -28.22
C ASP A 177 -12.97 -8.84 -26.99
N LEU A 178 -12.96 -8.15 -25.82
CA LEU A 178 -13.48 -8.68 -24.56
C LEU A 178 -15.01 -8.84 -24.51
N LEU A 179 -15.73 -8.31 -25.50
CA LEU A 179 -17.18 -8.52 -25.64
C LEU A 179 -17.53 -9.86 -26.31
N ASP A 180 -16.53 -10.56 -26.87
CA ASP A 180 -16.71 -11.88 -27.50
C ASP A 180 -17.17 -12.91 -26.44
N PRO A 181 -18.14 -13.80 -26.76
CA PRO A 181 -18.64 -14.86 -25.88
C PRO A 181 -17.58 -15.80 -25.29
N LYS A 182 -16.41 -15.93 -25.92
CA LYS A 182 -15.28 -16.72 -25.38
C LYS A 182 -14.76 -16.22 -24.02
N PHE A 183 -15.06 -14.97 -23.66
CA PHE A 183 -14.70 -14.37 -22.38
C PHE A 183 -15.80 -14.44 -21.32
N LYS A 184 -16.84 -15.25 -21.56
CA LYS A 184 -18.00 -15.36 -20.66
C LYS A 184 -17.57 -15.71 -19.23
N GLY A 185 -17.92 -14.84 -18.28
CA GLY A 185 -17.72 -15.06 -16.84
C GLY A 185 -16.28 -15.11 -16.37
N VAL A 186 -15.31 -14.50 -17.10
CA VAL A 186 -13.88 -14.56 -16.73
C VAL A 186 -13.18 -13.21 -16.68
N VAL A 187 -13.89 -12.11 -16.96
CA VAL A 187 -13.30 -10.75 -16.95
C VAL A 187 -13.58 -10.08 -15.61
N ALA A 188 -12.53 -9.65 -14.92
CA ALA A 188 -12.62 -8.96 -13.65
C ALA A 188 -11.88 -7.63 -13.65
N LEU A 189 -12.34 -6.70 -12.82
CA LEU A 189 -11.69 -5.44 -12.50
C LEU A 189 -11.07 -5.55 -11.10
N ASN A 190 -9.83 -5.13 -10.92
CA ASN A 190 -9.19 -5.21 -9.61
C ASN A 190 -9.73 -4.14 -8.66
N GLY A 191 -10.64 -4.57 -7.80
CA GLY A 191 -11.33 -3.74 -6.81
C GLY A 191 -12.55 -2.98 -7.34
N ASP A 192 -13.44 -2.64 -6.42
CA ASP A 192 -14.55 -1.72 -6.65
C ASP A 192 -13.99 -0.32 -6.94
N PRO A 193 -14.31 0.33 -8.08
CA PRO A 193 -13.74 1.63 -8.45
C PRO A 193 -14.11 2.77 -7.50
N THR A 194 -15.11 2.59 -6.64
CA THR A 194 -15.46 3.56 -5.57
C THR A 194 -14.58 3.42 -4.32
N LYS A 195 -13.82 2.31 -4.21
CA LYS A 195 -13.04 1.93 -3.02
C LYS A 195 -11.57 1.66 -3.32
N ALA A 196 -11.25 1.28 -4.55
CA ALA A 196 -9.92 0.83 -4.97
C ALA A 196 -9.35 1.67 -6.10
N SER A 197 -8.08 2.06 -5.98
CA SER A 197 -7.38 2.84 -7.00
C SER A 197 -7.21 2.08 -8.32
N ALA A 198 -6.94 0.78 -8.28
CA ALA A 198 -6.82 -0.05 -9.48
C ALA A 198 -8.14 -0.07 -10.25
N GLY A 199 -9.28 -0.30 -9.58
CA GLY A 199 -10.60 -0.24 -10.18
C GLY A 199 -10.90 1.10 -10.84
N LEU A 200 -10.67 2.21 -10.15
CA LEU A 200 -10.87 3.55 -10.68
C LEU A 200 -10.01 3.82 -11.93
N ASN A 201 -8.74 3.45 -11.90
CA ASN A 201 -7.85 3.64 -13.05
C ASN A 201 -8.21 2.70 -14.21
N GLY A 202 -8.79 1.52 -13.94
CA GLY A 202 -9.39 0.65 -14.97
C GLY A 202 -10.51 1.36 -15.73
N LEU A 203 -11.34 2.11 -15.03
CA LEU A 203 -12.40 2.92 -15.64
C LEU A 203 -11.83 4.09 -16.46
N PHE A 204 -10.78 4.79 -15.97
CA PHE A 204 -10.12 5.84 -16.74
C PHE A 204 -9.50 5.28 -18.04
N MET A 205 -8.75 4.17 -17.95
CA MET A 205 -8.20 3.50 -19.12
C MET A 205 -9.30 3.13 -20.12
N THR A 206 -10.38 2.53 -19.64
CA THR A 206 -11.51 2.14 -20.49
C THR A 206 -12.20 3.35 -21.10
N SER A 207 -12.40 4.45 -20.34
CA SER A 207 -12.97 5.69 -20.87
C SER A 207 -12.11 6.26 -22.00
N LEU A 208 -10.80 6.37 -21.80
CA LEU A 208 -9.87 6.84 -22.83
C LEU A 208 -9.89 5.93 -24.06
N ALA A 209 -9.90 4.60 -23.88
CA ALA A 209 -9.93 3.63 -24.98
C ALA A 209 -11.22 3.68 -25.79
N THR A 210 -12.32 4.18 -25.24
CA THR A 210 -13.63 4.33 -25.90
C THR A 210 -13.91 5.77 -26.36
N GLY A 211 -12.87 6.63 -26.40
CA GLY A 211 -12.96 8.01 -26.86
C GLY A 211 -13.54 8.98 -25.84
N GLY A 212 -13.46 8.64 -24.54
CA GLY A 212 -13.70 9.56 -23.42
C GLY A 212 -12.44 10.31 -23.02
N THR A 213 -12.47 10.93 -21.84
CA THR A 213 -11.38 11.72 -21.28
C THR A 213 -11.17 11.41 -19.79
N LEU A 214 -10.15 12.00 -19.16
CA LEU A 214 -10.01 11.94 -17.71
C LEU A 214 -11.04 12.83 -16.96
N ASP A 215 -11.65 13.78 -17.66
CA ASP A 215 -12.70 14.66 -17.09
C ASP A 215 -14.08 14.01 -17.13
N ASP A 216 -14.27 12.98 -17.97
CA ASP A 216 -15.53 12.25 -18.13
C ASP A 216 -15.27 10.74 -18.20
N ILE A 217 -15.61 10.06 -17.10
CA ILE A 217 -15.46 8.60 -16.94
C ILE A 217 -16.69 7.82 -17.45
N SER A 218 -17.76 8.50 -17.88
CA SER A 218 -19.04 7.86 -18.22
C SER A 218 -18.92 6.81 -19.33
N LYS A 219 -18.09 7.05 -20.34
CA LYS A 219 -17.83 6.08 -21.43
C LYS A 219 -17.18 4.79 -20.91
N GLY A 220 -16.33 4.88 -19.90
CA GLY A 220 -15.75 3.71 -19.25
C GLY A 220 -16.82 2.87 -18.53
N VAL A 221 -17.71 3.52 -17.80
CA VAL A 221 -18.83 2.85 -17.11
C VAL A 221 -19.80 2.21 -18.10
N GLU A 222 -20.15 2.92 -19.18
CA GLU A 222 -21.02 2.38 -20.25
C GLU A 222 -20.39 1.16 -20.95
N TRP A 223 -19.08 1.15 -21.13
CA TRP A 223 -18.41 -0.01 -21.70
C TRP A 223 -18.47 -1.21 -20.74
N PHE A 224 -18.22 -1.04 -19.43
CA PHE A 224 -18.37 -2.11 -18.43
C PHE A 224 -19.82 -2.60 -18.33
N LYS A 225 -20.82 -1.73 -18.50
CA LYS A 225 -22.23 -2.11 -18.60
C LYS A 225 -22.47 -3.05 -19.79
N LYS A 226 -21.88 -2.75 -20.97
CA LYS A 226 -21.94 -3.65 -22.14
C LYS A 226 -21.25 -4.99 -21.86
N LEU A 227 -20.08 -4.97 -21.22
CA LEU A 227 -19.33 -6.16 -20.83
C LEU A 227 -20.14 -7.04 -19.86
N LYS A 228 -20.85 -6.42 -18.92
CA LYS A 228 -21.77 -7.11 -17.99
C LYS A 228 -22.97 -7.71 -18.72
N ALA A 229 -23.58 -6.96 -19.65
CA ALA A 229 -24.72 -7.43 -20.45
C ALA A 229 -24.33 -8.61 -21.35
N ALA A 230 -23.08 -8.65 -21.87
CA ALA A 230 -22.54 -9.80 -22.62
C ALA A 230 -22.31 -11.03 -21.70
N GLY A 231 -22.42 -10.89 -20.38
CA GLY A 231 -22.16 -11.97 -19.41
C GLY A 231 -20.68 -12.24 -19.18
N ASN A 232 -19.78 -11.37 -19.64
CA ASN A 232 -18.34 -11.59 -19.58
C ASN A 232 -17.72 -11.02 -18.29
N PHE A 233 -18.29 -9.93 -17.74
CA PHE A 233 -17.83 -9.31 -16.50
C PHE A 233 -18.37 -10.02 -15.25
N ILE A 234 -17.47 -10.28 -14.30
CA ILE A 234 -17.81 -10.82 -12.97
C ILE A 234 -17.36 -9.86 -11.87
N ASN A 235 -18.20 -9.73 -10.84
CA ASN A 235 -17.90 -8.92 -9.63
C ASN A 235 -17.12 -9.73 -8.61
N VAL A 236 -15.91 -10.16 -8.98
CA VAL A 236 -14.97 -10.90 -8.13
C VAL A 236 -13.67 -10.10 -8.08
N ASP A 237 -13.11 -9.89 -6.88
CA ASP A 237 -11.79 -9.31 -6.74
C ASP A 237 -10.72 -10.31 -7.17
N PRO A 238 -9.95 -10.00 -8.24
CA PRO A 238 -8.92 -10.89 -8.71
C PRO A 238 -7.77 -10.94 -7.70
N ASN A 239 -7.33 -12.14 -7.41
CA ASN A 239 -6.14 -12.44 -6.62
C ASN A 239 -5.47 -13.70 -7.17
N THR A 240 -4.35 -14.09 -6.59
CA THR A 240 -3.61 -15.28 -7.03
C THR A 240 -4.49 -16.52 -7.11
N ALA A 241 -5.36 -16.78 -6.14
CA ALA A 241 -6.22 -17.97 -6.13
C ALA A 241 -7.28 -17.95 -7.24
N THR A 242 -7.95 -16.81 -7.47
CA THR A 242 -8.97 -16.69 -8.51
C THR A 242 -8.37 -16.73 -9.93
N ILE A 243 -7.14 -16.25 -10.10
CA ILE A 243 -6.42 -16.32 -11.38
C ILE A 243 -5.95 -17.76 -11.64
N ASP A 244 -5.34 -18.41 -10.66
CA ASP A 244 -4.79 -19.77 -10.81
C ASP A 244 -5.89 -20.82 -10.97
N SER A 245 -7.06 -20.63 -10.36
CA SER A 245 -8.26 -21.47 -10.56
C SER A 245 -8.94 -21.24 -11.92
N GLY A 246 -8.60 -20.15 -12.63
CA GLY A 246 -9.23 -19.78 -13.89
C GLY A 246 -10.58 -19.05 -13.73
N GLN A 247 -10.93 -18.61 -12.52
CA GLN A 247 -12.14 -17.82 -12.28
C GLN A 247 -12.00 -16.41 -12.88
N THR A 248 -10.81 -15.77 -12.74
CA THR A 248 -10.51 -14.44 -13.28
C THR A 248 -9.38 -14.53 -14.29
N ARG A 249 -9.69 -15.02 -15.50
CA ARG A 249 -8.69 -15.23 -16.57
C ARG A 249 -8.31 -13.97 -17.34
N VAL A 250 -9.07 -12.89 -17.18
CA VAL A 250 -8.79 -11.56 -17.73
C VAL A 250 -8.96 -10.54 -16.60
N VAL A 251 -7.93 -9.75 -16.36
CA VAL A 251 -7.88 -8.85 -15.21
C VAL A 251 -7.41 -7.46 -15.63
N PHE A 252 -8.18 -6.44 -15.27
CA PHE A 252 -7.76 -5.04 -15.36
C PHE A 252 -6.99 -4.69 -14.09
N ASP A 253 -5.68 -4.50 -14.19
CA ASP A 253 -4.79 -4.29 -13.05
C ASP A 253 -3.48 -3.60 -13.45
N TRP A 254 -2.61 -3.36 -12.49
CA TRP A 254 -1.33 -2.71 -12.68
C TRP A 254 -0.28 -3.61 -13.36
N THR A 255 0.59 -3.00 -14.15
CA THR A 255 1.69 -3.71 -14.83
C THR A 255 2.54 -4.55 -13.89
N TYR A 256 2.80 -4.08 -12.68
CA TYR A 256 3.62 -4.81 -11.70
C TYR A 256 2.93 -6.08 -11.16
N ASN A 257 1.59 -6.08 -11.01
CA ASN A 257 0.87 -7.29 -10.62
C ASN A 257 0.87 -8.31 -11.78
N HIS A 258 0.69 -7.83 -13.01
CA HIS A 258 0.82 -8.71 -14.16
C HIS A 258 2.22 -9.29 -14.33
N LYS A 259 3.29 -8.57 -13.91
CA LYS A 259 4.64 -9.13 -13.87
C LYS A 259 4.71 -10.34 -12.94
N SER A 260 4.12 -10.26 -11.75
CA SER A 260 4.02 -11.40 -10.82
C SER A 260 3.26 -12.57 -11.45
N HIS A 261 2.13 -12.31 -12.12
CA HIS A 261 1.36 -13.33 -12.82
C HIS A 261 2.12 -13.95 -13.99
N GLN A 262 2.87 -13.16 -14.77
CA GLN A 262 3.73 -13.66 -15.84
C GLN A 262 4.77 -14.65 -15.32
N ASP A 263 5.42 -14.32 -14.20
CA ASP A 263 6.44 -15.18 -13.59
C ASP A 263 5.85 -16.51 -13.10
N ARG A 264 4.67 -16.48 -12.44
CA ARG A 264 3.98 -17.69 -11.97
C ARG A 264 3.50 -18.56 -13.13
N PHE A 265 2.87 -17.97 -14.14
CA PHE A 265 2.39 -18.71 -15.31
C PHE A 265 3.55 -19.35 -16.06
N LYS A 266 4.66 -18.62 -16.24
CA LYS A 266 5.88 -19.16 -16.85
C LYS A 266 6.44 -20.34 -16.06
N ALA A 267 6.48 -20.25 -14.73
CA ALA A 267 6.92 -21.36 -13.87
C ALA A 267 6.01 -22.60 -13.97
N ALA A 268 4.72 -22.39 -14.29
CA ALA A 268 3.74 -23.45 -14.53
C ALA A 268 3.66 -23.92 -16.00
N GLY A 269 4.60 -23.50 -16.86
CA GLY A 269 4.59 -23.83 -18.31
C GLY A 269 3.45 -23.16 -19.10
N LYS A 270 2.82 -22.12 -18.53
CA LYS A 270 1.72 -21.35 -19.13
C LYS A 270 2.20 -19.94 -19.51
N THR A 271 1.32 -19.19 -20.19
CA THR A 271 1.62 -17.81 -20.57
C THR A 271 0.57 -16.87 -20.03
N TRP A 272 0.99 -15.82 -19.35
CA TRP A 272 0.17 -14.66 -19.01
C TRP A 272 0.58 -13.51 -19.94
N LYS A 273 -0.38 -12.95 -20.68
CA LYS A 273 -0.16 -11.86 -21.63
C LYS A 273 -0.71 -10.55 -21.07
N THR A 274 -0.26 -9.43 -21.64
CA THR A 274 -0.79 -8.10 -21.31
C THR A 274 -1.16 -7.34 -22.57
N PHE A 275 -2.16 -6.46 -22.44
CA PHE A 275 -2.62 -5.57 -23.51
C PHE A 275 -3.02 -4.22 -22.90
N THR A 276 -2.41 -3.15 -23.38
CA THR A 276 -2.82 -1.78 -23.03
C THR A 276 -3.35 -1.10 -24.30
N PRO A 277 -4.59 -0.61 -24.33
CA PRO A 277 -5.10 0.12 -25.49
C PRO A 277 -4.26 1.36 -25.75
N LYS A 278 -3.82 1.54 -27.01
CA LYS A 278 -2.97 2.66 -27.40
C LYS A 278 -3.65 4.01 -27.13
N GLY A 279 -2.96 4.92 -26.47
CA GLY A 279 -3.47 6.25 -26.12
C GLY A 279 -4.35 6.27 -24.86
N ALA A 280 -4.53 5.10 -24.21
CA ALA A 280 -5.29 4.97 -22.97
C ALA A 280 -4.39 4.63 -21.76
N GLU A 281 -3.09 4.85 -21.88
CA GLU A 281 -2.13 4.62 -20.81
C GLU A 281 -2.39 5.57 -19.64
N VAL A 282 -2.83 5.03 -18.51
CA VAL A 282 -3.04 5.75 -17.26
C VAL A 282 -2.24 5.11 -16.15
N GLY A 283 -1.80 5.92 -15.21
CA GLY A 283 -1.13 5.50 -13.99
C GLY A 283 -1.67 6.21 -12.77
N SER A 284 -1.29 5.73 -11.61
CA SER A 284 -1.55 6.40 -10.35
C SER A 284 -0.42 6.10 -9.39
N TRP A 285 -0.22 7.00 -8.43
CA TRP A 285 0.70 6.76 -7.33
C TRP A 285 -0.01 6.04 -6.19
N TYR A 286 0.66 5.06 -5.61
CA TYR A 286 0.40 4.65 -4.24
C TYR A 286 1.16 5.58 -3.30
N ASN A 287 0.69 5.68 -2.06
CA ASN A 287 1.22 6.60 -1.07
C ASN A 287 1.36 5.89 0.26
N ALA A 288 2.53 5.99 0.86
CA ALA A 288 2.71 5.51 2.22
C ALA A 288 2.47 6.61 3.24
N GLY A 289 1.89 6.24 4.37
CA GLY A 289 1.65 7.13 5.50
C GLY A 289 1.85 6.42 6.83
N VAL A 290 2.26 7.18 7.85
CA VAL A 290 2.38 6.69 9.23
C VAL A 290 1.05 6.89 9.95
N SER A 291 0.54 5.86 10.61
CA SER A 291 -0.65 5.98 11.44
C SER A 291 -0.40 6.91 12.65
N PRO A 292 -1.29 7.87 12.96
CA PRO A 292 -1.18 8.66 14.18
C PRO A 292 -1.42 7.82 15.45
N TRP A 293 -1.98 6.62 15.30
CA TRP A 293 -2.27 5.67 16.37
C TRP A 293 -1.34 4.45 16.34
N ALA A 294 -0.21 4.55 15.64
CA ALA A 294 0.76 3.48 15.50
C ALA A 294 1.19 2.93 16.86
N PRO A 295 0.93 1.66 17.19
CA PRO A 295 1.42 1.06 18.43
C PRO A 295 2.94 0.86 18.42
N HIS A 296 3.59 0.85 17.26
CA HIS A 296 5.03 0.73 17.08
C HIS A 296 5.59 1.91 16.27
N PRO A 297 5.56 3.14 16.86
CA PRO A 297 5.82 4.38 16.10
C PRO A 297 7.26 4.52 15.59
N ALA A 298 8.24 3.89 16.22
CA ALA A 298 9.61 3.88 15.72
C ALA A 298 9.76 2.93 14.53
N CYS A 299 9.13 1.74 14.57
CA CYS A 299 9.12 0.80 13.48
C CYS A 299 8.36 1.35 12.26
N ALA A 300 7.24 2.05 12.49
CA ALA A 300 6.49 2.73 11.43
C ALA A 300 7.37 3.72 10.63
N ARG A 301 8.10 4.57 11.32
CA ARG A 301 8.97 5.57 10.68
C ARG A 301 10.23 4.94 10.06
N LEU A 302 10.76 3.90 10.69
CA LEU A 302 11.86 3.13 10.10
C LEU A 302 11.45 2.41 8.83
N TRP A 303 10.21 1.90 8.75
CA TRP A 303 9.64 1.34 7.53
C TRP A 303 9.58 2.39 6.43
N MET A 304 9.10 3.60 6.73
CA MET A 304 9.11 4.71 5.76
C MET A 304 10.52 4.96 5.23
N GLU A 305 11.53 5.07 6.09
CA GLU A 305 12.92 5.25 5.64
C GLU A 305 13.42 4.09 4.77
N PHE A 306 13.02 2.87 5.10
CA PHE A 306 13.44 1.68 4.36
C PHE A 306 12.85 1.63 2.95
N ILE A 307 11.52 1.82 2.82
CA ILE A 307 10.87 1.73 1.51
C ILE A 307 11.27 2.86 0.56
N TYR A 308 11.67 4.03 1.09
CA TYR A 308 12.23 5.15 0.31
C TYR A 308 13.77 5.13 0.21
N SER A 309 14.43 4.08 0.70
CA SER A 309 15.85 3.86 0.45
C SER A 309 16.10 3.21 -0.91
N PRO A 310 17.32 3.29 -1.47
CA PRO A 310 17.65 2.52 -2.68
C PRO A 310 17.41 1.01 -2.54
N GLU A 311 17.59 0.44 -1.35
CA GLU A 311 17.36 -0.98 -1.08
C GLU A 311 15.88 -1.35 -1.24
N GLY A 312 14.98 -0.68 -0.53
CA GLY A 312 13.53 -0.92 -0.63
C GLY A 312 12.99 -0.60 -2.02
N SER A 313 13.41 0.51 -2.61
CA SER A 313 12.98 0.94 -3.94
C SER A 313 13.44 0.02 -5.06
N ASN A 314 14.64 -0.57 -4.99
CA ASN A 314 15.07 -1.60 -5.94
C ASN A 314 14.18 -2.85 -5.88
N SER A 315 13.64 -3.20 -4.71
CA SER A 315 12.73 -4.34 -4.60
C SER A 315 11.41 -4.09 -5.34
N TRP A 316 10.82 -2.89 -5.23
CA TRP A 316 9.67 -2.52 -6.06
C TRP A 316 9.99 -2.58 -7.55
N ALA A 317 11.12 -1.98 -7.97
CA ALA A 317 11.50 -1.92 -9.37
C ALA A 317 11.73 -3.32 -9.98
N LYS A 318 12.30 -4.27 -9.23
CA LYS A 318 12.40 -5.68 -9.62
C LYS A 318 11.04 -6.35 -9.78
N GLY A 319 10.03 -5.89 -9.03
CA GLY A 319 8.65 -6.32 -9.17
C GLY A 319 7.87 -5.62 -10.28
N GLY A 320 8.48 -4.68 -11.00
CA GLY A 320 7.83 -3.95 -12.10
C GLY A 320 7.13 -2.65 -11.69
N ALA A 321 7.20 -2.26 -10.41
CA ALA A 321 6.66 -0.99 -9.92
C ALA A 321 7.75 0.10 -9.94
N SER A 322 7.46 1.26 -10.52
CA SER A 322 8.41 2.37 -10.59
C SER A 322 8.41 3.19 -9.30
N PRO A 323 9.49 3.20 -8.50
CA PRO A 323 9.56 4.00 -7.29
C PRO A 323 9.58 5.50 -7.58
N VAL A 324 9.00 6.31 -6.69
CA VAL A 324 9.00 7.78 -6.85
C VAL A 324 10.41 8.38 -6.89
N ILE A 325 11.39 7.73 -6.26
CA ILE A 325 12.79 8.16 -6.28
C ILE A 325 13.61 7.55 -7.43
N TRP A 326 12.96 6.87 -8.39
CA TRP A 326 13.65 6.22 -9.51
C TRP A 326 14.55 7.16 -10.32
N PRO A 327 14.11 8.41 -10.66
CA PRO A 327 14.98 9.37 -11.34
C PRO A 327 16.28 9.68 -10.57
N MET A 328 16.18 9.80 -9.25
CA MET A 328 17.35 9.96 -8.38
C MET A 328 18.25 8.72 -8.43
N MET A 329 17.66 7.53 -8.32
CA MET A 329 18.42 6.28 -8.28
C MET A 329 19.19 6.02 -9.58
N ILE A 330 18.61 6.37 -10.73
CA ILE A 330 19.29 6.30 -12.04
C ILE A 330 20.46 7.29 -12.07
N LYS A 331 20.21 8.56 -11.68
CA LYS A 331 21.23 9.61 -11.64
C LYS A 331 22.40 9.25 -10.72
N ASP A 332 22.09 8.78 -9.52
CA ASP A 332 23.06 8.48 -8.46
C ASP A 332 23.65 7.05 -8.60
N LYS A 333 23.28 6.32 -9.66
CA LYS A 333 23.73 4.94 -9.95
C LYS A 333 23.47 3.94 -8.82
N THR A 334 22.37 4.14 -8.08
CA THR A 334 21.92 3.24 -7.00
C THR A 334 20.81 2.28 -7.44
N ALA A 335 20.31 2.42 -8.66
CA ALA A 335 19.43 1.45 -9.30
C ALA A 335 20.21 0.16 -9.62
N SER A 336 19.68 -0.99 -9.19
CA SER A 336 20.32 -2.28 -9.48
C SER A 336 20.14 -2.68 -10.95
N LYS A 337 21.07 -3.50 -11.47
CA LYS A 337 20.99 -4.01 -12.85
C LYS A 337 19.68 -4.78 -13.08
N ASP A 338 19.28 -5.60 -12.12
CA ASP A 338 18.05 -6.41 -12.20
C ASP A 338 16.80 -5.51 -12.25
N ALA A 339 16.76 -4.46 -11.43
CA ALA A 339 15.67 -3.48 -11.46
C ALA A 339 15.60 -2.74 -12.81
N ILE A 340 16.75 -2.30 -13.34
CA ILE A 340 16.83 -1.67 -14.67
C ILE A 340 16.38 -2.63 -15.77
N ALA A 341 16.72 -3.91 -15.66
CA ALA A 341 16.31 -4.92 -16.64
C ALA A 341 14.76 -5.11 -16.68
N VAL A 342 14.06 -4.84 -15.56
CA VAL A 342 12.62 -5.01 -15.47
C VAL A 342 11.86 -3.74 -15.92
N ILE A 343 12.19 -2.57 -15.35
CA ILE A 343 11.42 -1.34 -15.59
C ILE A 343 12.14 -0.32 -16.50
N GLY A 344 13.36 -0.65 -16.94
CA GLY A 344 14.19 0.25 -17.74
C GLY A 344 14.79 1.40 -16.94
N SER A 345 15.58 2.24 -17.60
CA SER A 345 16.17 3.46 -17.04
C SER A 345 15.33 4.72 -17.30
N GLY A 346 14.20 4.58 -17.97
CA GLY A 346 13.28 5.70 -18.24
C GLY A 346 12.66 6.24 -16.94
N THR A 347 12.38 7.53 -16.94
CA THR A 347 11.79 8.23 -15.76
C THR A 347 10.41 8.82 -16.07
N GLY A 348 9.85 8.49 -17.24
CA GLY A 348 8.50 8.87 -17.63
C GLY A 348 7.43 8.14 -16.83
N VAL A 349 6.35 8.82 -16.55
CA VAL A 349 5.15 8.25 -15.93
C VAL A 349 3.98 8.30 -16.92
N ALA A 350 3.05 7.36 -16.78
CA ALA A 350 1.79 7.40 -17.51
C ALA A 350 0.97 8.65 -17.12
N ARG A 351 -0.06 8.92 -17.89
CA ARG A 351 -1.03 9.99 -17.62
C ARG A 351 -1.69 9.74 -16.26
N VAL A 352 -1.66 10.73 -15.36
CA VAL A 352 -2.23 10.65 -14.01
C VAL A 352 -3.39 11.63 -13.90
N ALA A 353 -4.53 11.16 -13.40
CA ALA A 353 -5.68 12.02 -13.14
C ALA A 353 -5.38 13.03 -12.02
N SER A 354 -5.78 14.28 -12.22
CA SER A 354 -5.70 15.34 -11.19
C SER A 354 -6.67 15.08 -10.04
N ALA A 355 -6.47 15.76 -8.92
CA ALA A 355 -7.37 15.68 -7.77
C ALA A 355 -8.83 16.04 -8.14
N ALA A 356 -9.03 17.04 -9.01
CA ALA A 356 -10.36 17.44 -9.49
C ALA A 356 -11.00 16.32 -10.34
N GLN A 357 -10.25 15.70 -11.23
CA GLN A 357 -10.71 14.57 -12.05
C GLN A 357 -11.06 13.34 -11.19
N LEU A 358 -10.22 13.03 -10.19
CA LEU A 358 -10.50 11.94 -9.23
C LEU A 358 -11.78 12.21 -8.44
N ALA A 359 -12.02 13.44 -7.97
CA ALA A 359 -13.23 13.80 -7.23
C ALA A 359 -14.48 13.72 -8.11
N ALA A 360 -14.42 14.24 -9.35
CA ALA A 360 -15.53 14.17 -10.30
C ALA A 360 -15.86 12.72 -10.66
N ALA A 361 -14.84 11.91 -10.96
CA ALA A 361 -15.01 10.49 -11.27
C ALA A 361 -15.64 9.72 -10.09
N ASN A 362 -15.17 9.95 -8.85
CA ASN A 362 -15.75 9.30 -7.68
C ASN A 362 -17.23 9.67 -7.48
N THR A 363 -17.59 10.94 -7.65
CA THR A 363 -18.99 11.39 -7.57
C THR A 363 -19.85 10.66 -8.60
N TYR A 364 -19.38 10.56 -9.84
CA TYR A 364 -20.11 9.85 -10.90
C TYR A 364 -20.24 8.35 -10.60
N LEU A 365 -19.17 7.71 -10.14
CA LEU A 365 -19.14 6.26 -9.86
C LEU A 365 -20.06 5.88 -8.71
N VAL A 366 -20.09 6.64 -7.62
CA VAL A 366 -21.00 6.38 -6.49
C VAL A 366 -22.46 6.37 -6.95
N ALA A 367 -22.83 7.21 -7.92
CA ALA A 367 -24.19 7.27 -8.44
C ALA A 367 -24.51 6.21 -9.51
N ASN A 368 -23.52 5.71 -10.28
CA ASN A 368 -23.79 4.99 -11.52
C ASN A 368 -23.19 3.58 -11.58
N TRP A 369 -22.13 3.28 -10.84
CA TRP A 369 -21.39 2.02 -10.98
C TRP A 369 -22.22 0.78 -10.64
N ALA A 370 -22.88 0.79 -9.48
CA ALA A 370 -23.69 -0.33 -9.03
C ALA A 370 -24.88 -0.61 -10.00
N ALA A 371 -25.47 0.44 -10.57
CA ALA A 371 -26.52 0.29 -11.57
C ALA A 371 -26.00 -0.29 -12.91
N ALA A 372 -24.74 -0.03 -13.26
CA ALA A 372 -24.14 -0.53 -14.49
C ALA A 372 -23.76 -2.01 -14.44
N VAL A 373 -23.19 -2.48 -13.32
CA VAL A 373 -22.58 -3.82 -13.25
C VAL A 373 -23.08 -4.68 -12.08
N GLY A 374 -23.97 -4.17 -11.23
CA GLY A 374 -24.43 -4.80 -10.01
C GLY A 374 -23.47 -4.49 -8.81
N THR A 375 -23.93 -4.78 -7.62
CA THR A 375 -23.11 -4.69 -6.38
C THR A 375 -22.24 -5.93 -6.21
N ARG A 376 -21.12 -5.77 -5.53
CA ARG A 376 -20.26 -6.86 -5.03
C ARG A 376 -20.81 -7.40 -3.72
#